data_99d6c13e5db0c495a413fa53fdc2591d
#
_entry.id   99d6c13e5db0c495a413fa53fdc2591d
#
_cell.length_a   1.000
_cell.length_b   1.000
_cell.length_c   1.000
_cell.angle_alpha   90.00
_cell.angle_beta   90.00
_cell.angle_gamma   90.00
#
_symmetry.space_group_name_H-M   'P 1'
#
loop_
_entity.id
_entity.type
_entity.pdbx_description
1 polymer ?
#
loop_
_entity_poly.entity_id
_entity_poly.type
_entity_poly.pdbx_seq_one_letter_code
_entity_poly.pdbx_strand_id
1 'polypeptide(L)'
;MKKRVLSLLLCFVLAAGLLSVCAPPAQAGTIADAFELFIKQPGQIKKLFNREVAHGDCGPAGDEASVHYKIYEVTNPTVVQDNPFLQQIWQIHDYREDAQYYGVYIFGDGKMADYAATGQKAPWMGNVEVTEYNDKGQVLGTTVVENLGEEYLALAYIADGTDEEWDGRTERYSGVTNVGAYAFKDCRYLTCMFLNDDITTISERAFYKDEYLSAINMPRKLELIDKYAFYGCDTLTFVRARNCSRLRRIEDHAFYSCTMLAELRLPEGLTYIGPWAFAWDRILGQEDTTLGLPSSLQTISTGAFAFVNHHKNLNIPANVTSIGDYAFMCDYYMNNLTFSPGDKKLTIGKAAFFGDNHMKSVDLSNRVAQIDRCAFAGCEMLEEAYFGDKIDTIEGRAFTSLDNAMKIAVEGVLNGILRPDDTEQNADQAGDISTALNMIAKVTKLKRAVFKNDPAKSICAAADSNRSFPDDCVVYYPQGSYTWLAELKDDGTWQGYKTGFWHGDHIAAFTDTVVAPTCTEQGYTLSLIHI
;
A
#
# COMPACT_ATOMS: atom_id res chain seq x y z
N MET A 1 -34.48 -0.28 -13.52
CA MET A 1 -34.24 -1.74 -13.35
C MET A 1 -33.46 -2.38 -14.51
N LYS A 2 -33.74 -2.13 -15.81
CA LYS A 2 -32.97 -2.72 -16.92
C LYS A 2 -31.53 -2.18 -17.07
N LYS A 3 -31.25 -0.92 -16.74
CA LYS A 3 -29.88 -0.34 -16.78
C LYS A 3 -29.00 -0.84 -15.63
N ARG A 4 -29.55 -1.12 -14.44
CA ARG A 4 -28.79 -1.66 -13.30
C ARG A 4 -28.46 -3.16 -13.45
N VAL A 5 -29.31 -3.91 -14.13
CA VAL A 5 -29.02 -5.33 -14.45
C VAL A 5 -27.99 -5.45 -15.59
N LEU A 6 -27.96 -4.47 -16.51
CA LEU A 6 -26.95 -4.42 -17.58
C LEU A 6 -25.58 -3.98 -17.00
N SER A 7 -25.56 -3.04 -16.05
CA SER A 7 -24.35 -2.65 -15.32
C SER A 7 -23.79 -3.81 -14.48
N LEU A 8 -24.64 -4.55 -13.74
CA LEU A 8 -24.22 -5.74 -12.99
C LEU A 8 -23.80 -6.90 -13.89
N LEU A 9 -24.43 -7.09 -15.07
CA LEU A 9 -23.96 -8.08 -16.05
C LEU A 9 -22.68 -7.61 -16.78
N LEU A 10 -22.51 -6.30 -17.01
CA LEU A 10 -21.24 -5.74 -17.49
C LEU A 10 -20.15 -5.87 -16.42
N CYS A 11 -20.46 -5.61 -15.14
CA CYS A 11 -19.53 -5.89 -14.04
C CYS A 11 -19.21 -7.39 -13.88
N PHE A 12 -20.15 -8.31 -14.15
CA PHE A 12 -19.88 -9.76 -14.13
C PHE A 12 -19.20 -10.25 -15.42
N VAL A 13 -19.49 -9.69 -16.56
CA VAL A 13 -18.77 -9.93 -17.84
C VAL A 13 -17.45 -9.17 -17.84
N LEU A 14 -17.35 -8.01 -17.20
CA LEU A 14 -16.10 -7.34 -16.89
C LEU A 14 -15.36 -8.04 -15.74
N ALA A 15 -15.97 -8.63 -14.72
CA ALA A 15 -15.27 -9.47 -13.74
C ALA A 15 -14.87 -10.85 -14.32
N ALA A 16 -15.63 -11.44 -15.23
CA ALA A 16 -15.23 -12.63 -16.01
C ALA A 16 -14.39 -12.26 -17.24
N GLY A 17 -14.50 -11.05 -17.79
CA GLY A 17 -13.67 -10.48 -18.83
C GLY A 17 -12.51 -9.62 -18.28
N LEU A 18 -12.57 -9.11 -17.03
CA LEU A 18 -11.49 -8.51 -16.23
C LEU A 18 -10.56 -9.58 -15.61
N LEU A 19 -10.95 -10.85 -15.58
CA LEU A 19 -9.98 -11.97 -15.59
C LEU A 19 -9.23 -12.08 -16.94
N SER A 20 -9.66 -11.37 -17.98
CA SER A 20 -8.95 -11.23 -19.27
C SER A 20 -8.63 -9.78 -19.67
N VAL A 21 -9.01 -8.76 -18.87
CA VAL A 21 -8.78 -7.31 -19.07
C VAL A 21 -8.21 -6.63 -17.80
N CYS A 22 -8.20 -7.26 -16.63
CA CYS A 22 -7.06 -7.09 -15.74
C CYS A 22 -5.88 -7.65 -16.55
N ALA A 23 -5.19 -6.74 -17.23
CA ALA A 23 -3.94 -7.11 -17.85
C ALA A 23 -3.21 -7.96 -16.82
N PRO A 24 -2.78 -9.19 -17.16
CA PRO A 24 -1.93 -9.93 -16.25
C PRO A 24 -0.81 -8.97 -15.85
N PRO A 25 -0.19 -9.06 -14.67
CA PRO A 25 0.91 -8.17 -14.25
C PRO A 25 2.03 -8.03 -15.29
N ALA A 26 2.20 -9.02 -16.18
CA ALA A 26 2.96 -8.89 -17.42
C ALA A 26 2.50 -7.70 -18.31
N GLN A 27 1.23 -7.31 -18.25
CA GLN A 27 0.71 -6.14 -18.98
C GLN A 27 0.84 -4.83 -18.19
N ALA A 28 0.78 -4.86 -16.84
CA ALA A 28 1.04 -3.67 -16.02
C ALA A 28 2.48 -3.18 -16.24
N GLY A 29 3.46 -4.09 -16.28
CA GLY A 29 4.82 -3.79 -16.69
C GLY A 29 4.91 -3.18 -18.08
N THR A 30 4.14 -3.67 -19.03
CA THR A 30 4.11 -3.18 -20.42
C THR A 30 3.49 -1.78 -20.51
N ILE A 31 2.42 -1.50 -19.75
CA ILE A 31 1.80 -0.16 -19.68
C ILE A 31 2.76 0.84 -19.05
N ALA A 32 3.37 0.49 -17.93
CA ALA A 32 4.33 1.34 -17.25
C ALA A 32 5.56 1.62 -18.13
N ASP A 33 6.10 0.63 -18.85
CA ASP A 33 7.24 0.80 -19.75
C ASP A 33 6.86 1.69 -20.95
N ALA A 34 5.67 1.51 -21.52
CA ALA A 34 5.17 2.36 -22.61
C ALA A 34 4.97 3.80 -22.14
N PHE A 35 4.45 4.01 -20.94
CA PHE A 35 4.32 5.33 -20.34
C PHE A 35 5.68 6.00 -20.10
N GLU A 36 6.65 5.28 -19.54
CA GLU A 36 8.00 5.81 -19.35
C GLU A 36 8.70 6.22 -20.68
N LEU A 37 8.43 5.49 -21.76
CA LEU A 37 8.93 5.86 -23.09
C LEU A 37 8.22 7.12 -23.61
N PHE A 38 6.93 7.23 -23.37
CA PHE A 38 6.11 8.35 -23.82
C PHE A 38 6.47 9.66 -23.12
N ILE A 39 6.68 9.65 -21.79
CA ILE A 39 7.05 10.86 -21.02
C ILE A 39 8.42 11.42 -21.40
N LYS A 40 9.31 10.61 -21.97
CA LYS A 40 10.60 11.07 -22.51
C LYS A 40 10.49 11.85 -23.82
N GLN A 41 9.27 12.03 -24.33
CA GLN A 41 8.98 12.71 -25.58
C GLN A 41 8.03 13.89 -25.37
N PRO A 42 8.47 14.98 -24.70
CA PRO A 42 7.58 16.10 -24.34
C PRO A 42 6.88 16.73 -25.54
N GLY A 43 7.50 16.70 -26.72
CA GLY A 43 6.86 17.15 -27.95
C GLY A 43 5.68 16.28 -28.41
N GLN A 44 5.58 15.02 -27.97
CA GLN A 44 4.42 14.17 -28.24
C GLN A 44 3.30 14.46 -27.21
N ILE A 45 3.66 14.74 -25.96
CA ILE A 45 2.69 15.14 -24.93
C ILE A 45 2.01 16.45 -25.34
N LYS A 46 2.79 17.46 -25.75
CA LYS A 46 2.24 18.75 -26.22
C LYS A 46 1.28 18.61 -27.42
N LYS A 47 1.42 17.59 -28.27
CA LYS A 47 0.50 17.33 -29.39
C LYS A 47 -0.89 16.84 -28.95
N LEU A 48 -1.06 16.40 -27.70
CA LEU A 48 -2.35 16.01 -27.16
C LEU A 48 -3.23 17.24 -26.86
N PHE A 49 -2.60 18.39 -26.66
CA PHE A 49 -3.24 19.67 -26.38
C PHE A 49 -3.46 20.40 -27.71
N ASN A 50 -4.71 20.42 -28.19
CA ASN A 50 -5.03 20.92 -29.52
C ASN A 50 -5.11 22.44 -29.57
N ARG A 51 -6.12 23.00 -28.89
CA ARG A 51 -6.46 24.41 -28.96
C ARG A 51 -6.67 24.96 -27.55
N GLU A 52 -6.01 26.06 -27.24
CA GLU A 52 -6.24 26.80 -25.99
C GLU A 52 -7.65 27.43 -25.99
N VAL A 53 -8.37 27.23 -24.91
CA VAL A 53 -9.75 27.70 -24.73
C VAL A 53 -9.93 28.59 -23.49
N ALA A 54 -9.03 28.46 -22.51
CA ALA A 54 -9.01 29.33 -21.32
C ALA A 54 -7.59 29.35 -20.72
N HIS A 55 -7.29 30.36 -19.92
CA HIS A 55 -6.05 30.47 -19.16
C HIS A 55 -6.19 31.34 -17.92
N GLY A 56 -5.19 31.34 -17.04
CA GLY A 56 -5.16 32.15 -15.83
C GLY A 56 -3.97 31.83 -14.94
N ASP A 57 -4.02 32.33 -13.72
CA ASP A 57 -2.98 32.18 -12.73
C ASP A 57 -3.38 31.19 -11.62
N CYS A 58 -2.41 30.43 -11.12
CA CYS A 58 -2.61 29.41 -10.08
C CYS A 58 -1.45 29.30 -9.08
N GLY A 59 -0.66 30.36 -8.95
CA GLY A 59 0.35 30.48 -7.90
C GLY A 59 -0.26 30.69 -6.50
N PRO A 60 0.57 30.67 -5.45
CA PRO A 60 0.12 30.81 -4.07
C PRO A 60 -0.41 32.22 -3.78
N ALA A 61 -1.23 32.34 -2.72
CA ALA A 61 -1.80 33.61 -2.30
C ALA A 61 -0.71 34.68 -2.07
N GLY A 62 -0.85 35.83 -2.75
CA GLY A 62 0.12 36.92 -2.76
C GLY A 62 1.22 36.80 -3.81
N ASP A 63 1.26 35.71 -4.56
CA ASP A 63 2.16 35.46 -5.69
C ASP A 63 1.45 34.63 -6.78
N GLU A 64 0.17 34.95 -7.02
CA GLU A 64 -0.70 34.17 -7.92
C GLU A 64 -0.13 34.09 -9.34
N ALA A 65 0.54 35.14 -9.79
CA ALA A 65 1.12 35.23 -11.12
C ALA A 65 2.49 34.50 -11.27
N SER A 66 2.95 33.78 -10.27
CA SER A 66 4.17 32.98 -10.37
C SER A 66 3.96 31.64 -11.10
N VAL A 67 2.75 31.12 -11.08
CA VAL A 67 2.37 29.88 -11.77
C VAL A 67 1.12 30.13 -12.59
N HIS A 68 1.15 29.68 -13.83
CA HIS A 68 0.11 29.88 -14.82
C HIS A 68 -0.49 28.55 -15.27
N TYR A 69 -1.73 28.60 -15.75
CA TYR A 69 -2.37 27.46 -16.40
C TYR A 69 -3.00 27.86 -17.73
N LYS A 70 -3.06 26.89 -18.64
CA LYS A 70 -3.82 26.96 -19.88
C LYS A 70 -4.71 25.73 -19.98
N ILE A 71 -5.95 25.91 -20.40
CA ILE A 71 -6.89 24.83 -20.67
C ILE A 71 -6.98 24.67 -22.20
N TYR A 72 -6.85 23.44 -22.65
CA TYR A 72 -6.88 23.06 -24.05
C TYR A 72 -8.00 22.07 -24.30
N GLU A 73 -8.62 22.15 -25.49
CA GLU A 73 -9.30 21.01 -26.06
C GLU A 73 -8.28 19.88 -26.26
N VAL A 74 -8.61 18.66 -25.86
CA VAL A 74 -7.80 17.50 -26.19
C VAL A 74 -8.50 16.67 -27.26
N THR A 75 -7.72 16.04 -28.12
CA THR A 75 -8.27 15.13 -29.13
C THR A 75 -9.04 14.03 -28.41
N ASN A 76 -10.25 13.75 -28.90
CA ASN A 76 -11.08 12.70 -28.33
C ASN A 76 -10.24 11.42 -28.17
N PRO A 77 -10.18 10.86 -26.97
CA PRO A 77 -9.41 9.67 -26.65
C PRO A 77 -9.66 8.49 -27.59
N THR A 78 -10.89 8.35 -28.09
CA THR A 78 -11.26 7.25 -29.01
C THR A 78 -10.61 7.37 -30.41
N VAL A 79 -10.07 8.54 -30.76
CA VAL A 79 -9.52 8.85 -32.09
C VAL A 79 -7.99 8.75 -32.16
N VAL A 80 -7.28 8.58 -31.04
CA VAL A 80 -5.80 8.47 -31.03
C VAL A 80 -5.39 7.09 -31.52
N GLN A 81 -5.50 6.88 -32.83
CA GLN A 81 -5.17 5.60 -33.50
C GLN A 81 -3.67 5.28 -33.50
N ASP A 82 -2.80 6.27 -33.27
CA ASP A 82 -1.36 6.13 -33.48
C ASP A 82 -0.55 5.88 -32.18
N ASN A 83 -1.18 5.88 -31.01
CA ASN A 83 -0.49 5.60 -29.75
C ASN A 83 -1.13 4.44 -28.98
N PRO A 84 -0.51 3.24 -29.04
CA PRO A 84 -1.06 2.05 -28.38
C PRO A 84 -1.24 2.19 -26.85
N PHE A 85 -0.40 3.00 -26.20
CA PHE A 85 -0.47 3.28 -24.77
C PHE A 85 -1.75 4.07 -24.42
N LEU A 86 -1.99 5.17 -25.13
CA LEU A 86 -3.18 5.99 -24.89
C LEU A 86 -4.45 5.23 -25.26
N GLN A 87 -4.43 4.41 -26.31
CA GLN A 87 -5.55 3.54 -26.66
C GLN A 87 -5.87 2.55 -25.53
N GLN A 88 -4.87 1.91 -24.92
CA GLN A 88 -5.10 0.98 -23.82
C GLN A 88 -5.69 1.66 -22.60
N ILE A 89 -5.17 2.83 -22.21
CA ILE A 89 -5.66 3.57 -21.05
C ILE A 89 -7.08 4.06 -21.27
N TRP A 90 -7.39 4.56 -22.45
CA TRP A 90 -8.70 5.14 -22.74
C TRP A 90 -9.79 4.11 -23.04
N GLN A 91 -9.44 2.90 -23.47
CA GLN A 91 -10.40 1.80 -23.62
C GLN A 91 -10.94 1.27 -22.27
N ILE A 92 -10.23 1.55 -21.16
CA ILE A 92 -10.63 1.12 -19.81
C ILE A 92 -11.78 1.99 -19.26
N HIS A 93 -12.01 3.18 -19.82
CA HIS A 93 -12.90 4.20 -19.26
C HIS A 93 -14.14 4.44 -20.11
N ASP A 94 -15.25 4.70 -19.44
CA ASP A 94 -16.55 4.97 -20.07
C ASP A 94 -16.65 6.43 -20.56
N TYR A 95 -15.73 6.79 -21.48
CA TYR A 95 -15.75 8.10 -22.12
C TYR A 95 -16.98 8.25 -23.03
N ARG A 96 -17.67 9.37 -22.91
CA ARG A 96 -18.76 9.70 -23.80
C ARG A 96 -18.22 10.11 -25.17
N GLU A 97 -18.58 9.39 -26.23
CA GLU A 97 -18.09 9.64 -27.59
C GLU A 97 -18.48 11.03 -28.14
N ASP A 98 -19.56 11.62 -27.61
CA ASP A 98 -20.11 12.92 -27.99
C ASP A 98 -19.64 14.09 -27.11
N ALA A 99 -18.83 13.82 -26.08
CA ALA A 99 -18.34 14.86 -25.18
C ALA A 99 -16.97 15.41 -25.63
N GLN A 100 -16.79 16.72 -25.47
CA GLN A 100 -15.49 17.37 -25.61
C GLN A 100 -14.74 17.23 -24.28
N TYR A 101 -13.52 16.72 -24.33
CA TYR A 101 -12.62 16.64 -23.18
C TYR A 101 -11.55 17.72 -23.23
N TYR A 102 -11.01 18.02 -22.05
CA TYR A 102 -10.04 19.10 -21.87
C TYR A 102 -8.76 18.58 -21.19
N GLY A 103 -7.68 19.32 -21.39
CA GLY A 103 -6.41 19.12 -20.72
C GLY A 103 -5.94 20.41 -20.06
N VAL A 104 -5.32 20.30 -18.89
CA VAL A 104 -4.69 21.44 -18.20
C VAL A 104 -3.18 21.37 -18.36
N TYR A 105 -2.61 22.45 -18.87
CA TYR A 105 -1.18 22.67 -18.99
C TYR A 105 -0.75 23.72 -17.98
N ILE A 106 0.18 23.38 -17.09
CA ILE A 106 0.62 24.22 -15.97
C ILE A 106 2.12 24.51 -16.13
N PHE A 107 2.51 25.76 -16.00
CA PHE A 107 3.90 26.20 -16.09
C PHE A 107 4.12 27.43 -15.19
N GLY A 108 5.36 27.78 -14.95
CA GLY A 108 5.69 28.93 -14.10
C GLY A 108 6.90 28.66 -13.19
N ASP A 109 7.03 29.48 -12.16
CA ASP A 109 8.12 29.45 -11.21
C ASP A 109 7.61 29.17 -9.79
N GLY A 110 8.16 28.11 -9.15
CA GLY A 110 7.91 27.88 -7.75
C GLY A 110 6.68 27.04 -7.45
N LYS A 111 5.82 27.46 -6.52
CA LYS A 111 4.74 26.64 -5.97
C LYS A 111 3.39 26.95 -6.59
N MET A 112 2.61 25.90 -6.88
CA MET A 112 1.17 26.03 -7.08
C MET A 112 0.46 26.43 -5.78
N ALA A 113 -0.73 27.03 -5.91
CA ALA A 113 -1.59 27.33 -4.79
C ALA A 113 -1.98 26.09 -3.98
N ASP A 114 -2.20 26.30 -2.69
CA ASP A 114 -2.81 25.34 -1.78
C ASP A 114 -4.31 25.67 -1.65
N TYR A 115 -5.13 24.91 -2.36
CA TYR A 115 -6.58 25.12 -2.41
C TYR A 115 -7.31 24.65 -1.15
N ALA A 116 -6.64 23.85 -0.29
CA ALA A 116 -7.19 23.45 0.98
C ALA A 116 -7.31 24.60 1.98
N ALA A 117 -6.30 25.47 2.03
CA ALA A 117 -6.23 26.56 2.99
C ALA A 117 -7.27 27.65 2.74
N THR A 118 -7.68 27.83 1.48
CA THR A 118 -8.58 28.91 1.08
C THR A 118 -10.03 28.48 0.97
N GLY A 119 -10.31 27.16 0.95
CA GLY A 119 -11.63 26.59 0.64
C GLY A 119 -12.06 26.87 -0.82
N GLN A 120 -11.14 27.36 -1.66
CA GLN A 120 -11.39 27.58 -3.08
C GLN A 120 -11.08 26.30 -3.85
N LYS A 121 -11.81 26.07 -4.94
CA LYS A 121 -11.46 25.04 -5.92
C LYS A 121 -10.32 25.54 -6.81
N ALA A 122 -9.52 24.63 -7.35
CA ALA A 122 -8.57 24.97 -8.40
C ALA A 122 -9.31 25.58 -9.61
N PRO A 123 -8.69 26.49 -10.37
CA PRO A 123 -9.39 27.23 -11.43
C PRO A 123 -10.05 26.35 -12.50
N TRP A 124 -9.52 25.16 -12.73
CA TRP A 124 -10.08 24.18 -13.68
C TRP A 124 -11.13 23.25 -13.08
N MET A 125 -11.42 23.33 -11.76
CA MET A 125 -12.31 22.40 -11.06
C MET A 125 -13.78 22.85 -10.99
N GLY A 126 -14.12 24.00 -11.43
CA GLY A 126 -15.47 24.51 -11.35
C GLY A 126 -16.11 24.73 -12.71
N ASN A 127 -16.97 25.71 -12.75
CA ASN A 127 -17.54 26.23 -13.99
C ASN A 127 -16.50 27.13 -14.66
N VAL A 128 -16.04 26.74 -15.84
CA VAL A 128 -14.99 27.44 -16.57
C VAL A 128 -15.56 28.03 -17.84
N GLU A 129 -15.34 29.34 -18.04
CA GLU A 129 -15.65 30.00 -19.30
C GLU A 129 -14.59 29.64 -20.34
N VAL A 130 -14.98 28.98 -21.41
CA VAL A 130 -14.10 28.54 -22.49
C VAL A 130 -14.46 29.26 -23.80
N THR A 131 -13.45 29.58 -24.61
CA THR A 131 -13.61 30.17 -25.93
C THR A 131 -14.04 29.11 -26.94
N GLU A 132 -15.13 29.33 -27.64
CA GLU A 132 -15.58 28.47 -28.72
C GLU A 132 -15.02 28.91 -30.05
N TYR A 133 -14.70 27.93 -30.90
CA TYR A 133 -14.17 28.16 -32.24
C TYR A 133 -14.94 27.36 -33.27
N ASN A 134 -15.02 27.89 -34.52
CA ASN A 134 -15.48 27.09 -35.65
C ASN A 134 -14.34 26.21 -36.23
N ASP A 135 -14.69 25.36 -37.23
CA ASP A 135 -13.75 24.48 -37.92
C ASP A 135 -12.58 25.22 -38.60
N LYS A 136 -12.70 26.51 -38.82
CA LYS A 136 -11.66 27.36 -39.40
C LYS A 136 -10.79 28.07 -38.34
N GLY A 137 -11.02 27.78 -37.06
CA GLY A 137 -10.31 28.43 -35.96
C GLY A 137 -10.72 29.85 -35.64
N GLN A 138 -11.88 30.30 -36.13
CA GLN A 138 -12.40 31.63 -35.80
C GLN A 138 -13.22 31.56 -34.51
N VAL A 139 -13.06 32.55 -33.62
CA VAL A 139 -13.81 32.65 -32.38
C VAL A 139 -15.30 32.86 -32.70
N LEU A 140 -16.14 32.02 -32.11
CA LEU A 140 -17.60 32.11 -32.17
C LEU A 140 -18.18 32.88 -30.97
N GLY A 141 -17.55 32.77 -29.82
CA GLY A 141 -17.99 33.34 -28.55
C GLY A 141 -17.35 32.63 -27.38
N THR A 142 -17.98 32.72 -26.22
CA THR A 142 -17.60 31.96 -25.03
C THR A 142 -18.80 31.16 -24.52
N THR A 143 -18.52 30.00 -23.92
CA THR A 143 -19.52 29.19 -23.23
C THR A 143 -18.98 28.78 -21.87
N VAL A 144 -19.88 28.44 -20.93
CA VAL A 144 -19.48 27.93 -19.62
C VAL A 144 -19.58 26.43 -19.63
N VAL A 145 -18.44 25.75 -19.38
CA VAL A 145 -18.39 24.32 -19.11
C VAL A 145 -18.56 24.14 -17.61
N GLU A 146 -19.67 23.55 -17.21
CA GLU A 146 -19.96 23.30 -15.80
C GLU A 146 -19.14 22.13 -15.28
N ASN A 147 -18.52 22.26 -14.10
CA ASN A 147 -17.70 21.23 -13.44
C ASN A 147 -16.63 20.63 -14.36
N LEU A 148 -15.90 21.46 -15.09
CA LEU A 148 -14.93 21.01 -16.10
C LEU A 148 -13.96 19.96 -15.55
N GLY A 149 -13.36 20.20 -14.38
CA GLY A 149 -12.39 19.29 -13.77
C GLY A 149 -12.99 17.96 -13.37
N GLU A 150 -14.22 17.96 -12.85
CA GLU A 150 -14.89 16.76 -12.36
C GLU A 150 -15.44 15.88 -13.50
N GLU A 151 -15.91 16.50 -14.60
CA GLU A 151 -16.67 15.81 -15.65
C GLU A 151 -15.94 15.70 -16.99
N TYR A 152 -14.92 16.53 -17.26
CA TYR A 152 -14.35 16.64 -18.61
C TYR A 152 -12.82 16.76 -18.65
N LEU A 153 -12.12 16.83 -17.53
CA LEU A 153 -10.66 16.90 -17.49
C LEU A 153 -10.04 15.51 -17.69
N ALA A 154 -9.42 15.28 -18.84
CA ALA A 154 -8.84 13.98 -19.20
C ALA A 154 -7.32 13.90 -19.01
N LEU A 155 -6.61 15.00 -19.16
CA LEU A 155 -5.15 15.08 -19.11
C LEU A 155 -4.68 16.27 -18.28
N ALA A 156 -3.54 16.13 -17.59
CA ALA A 156 -2.86 17.25 -17.01
C ALA A 156 -1.34 17.14 -17.20
N TYR A 157 -0.68 18.26 -17.44
CA TYR A 157 0.76 18.34 -17.63
C TYR A 157 1.32 19.55 -16.87
N ILE A 158 2.24 19.29 -15.95
CA ILE A 158 3.05 20.33 -15.31
C ILE A 158 4.42 20.34 -16.01
N ALA A 159 4.69 21.40 -16.74
CA ALA A 159 5.84 21.49 -17.60
C ALA A 159 7.17 21.67 -16.83
N ASP A 160 8.24 21.13 -17.40
CA ASP A 160 9.60 21.50 -17.03
C ASP A 160 9.85 22.99 -17.31
N GLY A 161 10.95 23.54 -16.79
CA GLY A 161 11.40 24.88 -17.11
C GLY A 161 11.56 25.09 -18.61
N THR A 162 10.56 25.71 -19.22
CA THR A 162 10.44 25.93 -20.67
C THR A 162 10.26 27.38 -21.01
N ASP A 163 10.52 27.73 -22.28
CA ASP A 163 10.15 29.03 -22.83
C ASP A 163 8.67 28.94 -23.23
N GLU A 164 7.80 29.69 -22.55
CA GLU A 164 6.36 29.71 -22.79
C GLU A 164 5.88 31.11 -23.12
N GLU A 165 4.88 31.22 -23.99
CA GLU A 165 4.25 32.49 -24.31
C GLU A 165 3.14 32.79 -23.29
N TRP A 166 3.27 33.93 -22.59
CA TRP A 166 2.30 34.43 -21.64
C TRP A 166 2.15 35.94 -21.80
N ASP A 167 0.91 36.45 -21.87
CA ASP A 167 0.60 37.85 -22.10
C ASP A 167 1.33 38.50 -23.31
N GLY A 168 1.51 37.74 -24.38
CA GLY A 168 2.21 38.18 -25.59
C GLY A 168 3.73 38.31 -25.45
N ARG A 169 4.33 37.74 -24.42
CA ARG A 169 5.77 37.65 -24.20
C ARG A 169 6.18 36.20 -24.06
N THR A 170 7.33 35.87 -24.65
CA THR A 170 7.96 34.57 -24.40
C THR A 170 8.90 34.73 -23.20
N GLU A 171 8.60 34.01 -22.14
CA GLU A 171 9.40 34.02 -20.90
C GLU A 171 9.89 32.59 -20.61
N ARG A 172 11.06 32.54 -19.98
CA ARG A 172 11.61 31.26 -19.53
C ARG A 172 11.31 31.06 -18.07
N TYR A 173 10.64 29.95 -17.76
CA TYR A 173 10.26 29.54 -16.42
C TYR A 173 11.22 28.46 -15.89
N SER A 174 11.48 28.44 -14.58
CA SER A 174 12.37 27.48 -13.92
C SER A 174 11.68 26.17 -13.54
N GLY A 175 10.37 26.18 -13.54
CA GLY A 175 9.54 25.01 -13.27
C GLY A 175 8.76 25.08 -11.96
N VAL A 176 7.63 24.41 -11.95
CA VAL A 176 6.74 24.28 -10.80
C VAL A 176 7.32 23.23 -9.84
N THR A 177 7.31 23.49 -8.53
CA THR A 177 8.00 22.67 -7.52
C THR A 177 7.09 21.82 -6.64
N ASN A 178 5.77 21.98 -6.75
CA ASN A 178 4.81 21.13 -6.06
C ASN A 178 3.53 20.94 -6.87
N VAL A 179 2.80 19.86 -6.59
CA VAL A 179 1.37 19.78 -6.91
C VAL A 179 0.63 20.30 -5.70
N GLY A 180 -0.19 21.36 -5.87
CA GLY A 180 -0.92 22.02 -4.79
C GLY A 180 -1.91 21.07 -4.10
N ALA A 181 -2.19 21.32 -2.83
CA ALA A 181 -3.19 20.54 -2.12
C ALA A 181 -4.58 20.71 -2.75
N TYR A 182 -5.29 19.60 -2.92
CA TYR A 182 -6.62 19.53 -3.56
C TYR A 182 -6.66 19.94 -5.05
N ALA A 183 -5.51 20.12 -5.71
CA ALA A 183 -5.45 20.71 -7.05
C ALA A 183 -6.26 19.93 -8.11
N PHE A 184 -6.28 18.60 -8.02
CA PHE A 184 -7.02 17.73 -8.94
C PHE A 184 -8.07 16.86 -8.21
N LYS A 185 -8.37 17.16 -6.94
CA LYS A 185 -9.32 16.39 -6.15
C LYS A 185 -10.66 16.22 -6.88
N ASP A 186 -11.16 14.97 -6.95
CA ASP A 186 -12.39 14.58 -7.63
C ASP A 186 -12.38 14.82 -9.17
N CYS A 187 -11.20 14.88 -9.82
CA CYS A 187 -11.06 14.88 -11.28
C CYS A 187 -11.31 13.47 -11.84
N ARG A 188 -12.57 13.04 -11.81
CA ARG A 188 -12.96 11.66 -12.11
C ARG A 188 -12.40 11.15 -13.44
N TYR A 189 -12.38 11.95 -14.48
CA TYR A 189 -11.95 11.55 -15.83
C TYR A 189 -10.47 11.83 -16.11
N LEU A 190 -9.71 12.34 -15.16
CA LEU A 190 -8.25 12.50 -15.30
C LEU A 190 -7.57 11.15 -15.41
N THR A 191 -7.09 10.82 -16.61
CA THR A 191 -6.48 9.50 -16.88
C THR A 191 -4.97 9.49 -16.76
N CYS A 192 -4.33 10.57 -17.20
CA CYS A 192 -2.88 10.70 -17.22
C CYS A 192 -2.45 12.03 -16.64
N MET A 193 -1.46 11.97 -15.75
CA MET A 193 -0.78 13.13 -15.21
C MET A 193 0.71 13.08 -15.54
N PHE A 194 1.22 14.17 -16.11
CA PHE A 194 2.63 14.32 -16.42
C PHE A 194 3.24 15.39 -15.53
N LEU A 195 4.19 14.98 -14.69
CA LEU A 195 4.88 15.84 -13.74
C LEU A 195 6.31 16.12 -14.21
N ASN A 196 6.75 17.37 -14.07
CA ASN A 196 8.14 17.74 -14.28
C ASN A 196 9.05 17.19 -13.17
N ASP A 197 10.35 17.11 -13.44
CA ASP A 197 11.34 16.57 -12.49
C ASP A 197 11.66 17.51 -11.31
N ASP A 198 11.20 18.77 -11.33
CA ASP A 198 11.43 19.76 -10.28
C ASP A 198 10.42 19.69 -9.13
N ILE A 199 9.34 18.92 -9.29
CA ILE A 199 8.35 18.66 -8.25
C ILE A 199 9.02 17.96 -7.06
N THR A 200 8.93 18.60 -5.89
CA THR A 200 9.45 18.08 -4.62
C THR A 200 8.35 17.53 -3.73
N THR A 201 7.11 17.96 -3.92
CA THR A 201 5.98 17.58 -3.08
C THR A 201 4.72 17.35 -3.90
N ILE A 202 4.07 16.22 -3.68
CA ILE A 202 2.68 15.98 -4.04
C ILE A 202 1.89 16.20 -2.76
N SER A 203 1.15 17.32 -2.71
CA SER A 203 0.52 17.82 -1.48
C SER A 203 -0.73 17.05 -1.09
N GLU A 204 -1.27 17.37 0.09
CA GLU A 204 -2.44 16.71 0.67
C GLU A 204 -3.62 16.68 -0.31
N ARG A 205 -4.19 15.50 -0.53
CA ARG A 205 -5.37 15.27 -1.41
C ARG A 205 -5.21 15.81 -2.83
N ALA A 206 -3.99 15.93 -3.34
CA ALA A 206 -3.74 16.48 -4.67
C ALA A 206 -4.53 15.76 -5.78
N PHE A 207 -4.65 14.43 -5.69
CA PHE A 207 -5.39 13.55 -6.62
C PHE A 207 -6.43 12.70 -5.89
N TYR A 208 -7.04 13.22 -4.84
CA TYR A 208 -8.01 12.49 -4.03
C TYR A 208 -9.25 12.14 -4.84
N LYS A 209 -9.57 10.83 -4.96
CA LYS A 209 -10.70 10.28 -5.72
C LYS A 209 -10.64 10.57 -7.23
N ASP A 210 -9.46 10.62 -7.80
CA ASP A 210 -9.29 10.62 -9.24
C ASP A 210 -9.39 9.17 -9.74
N GLU A 211 -10.64 8.66 -9.79
CA GLU A 211 -10.95 7.25 -10.00
C GLU A 211 -10.30 6.68 -11.27
N TYR A 212 -10.16 7.48 -12.32
CA TYR A 212 -9.62 7.06 -13.62
C TYR A 212 -8.14 7.41 -13.82
N LEU A 213 -7.45 7.92 -12.81
CA LEU A 213 -6.02 8.19 -12.91
C LEU A 213 -5.23 6.88 -13.02
N SER A 214 -4.90 6.49 -14.25
CA SER A 214 -4.24 5.22 -14.55
C SER A 214 -2.72 5.33 -14.59
N ALA A 215 -2.19 6.51 -14.94
CA ALA A 215 -0.76 6.71 -15.14
C ALA A 215 -0.29 8.09 -14.65
N ILE A 216 0.76 8.06 -13.84
CA ILE A 216 1.48 9.24 -13.36
C ILE A 216 2.96 8.91 -13.21
N ASN A 217 3.84 9.83 -13.62
CA ASN A 217 5.28 9.68 -13.37
C ASN A 217 5.66 10.25 -12.02
N MET A 218 6.65 9.63 -11.37
CA MET A 218 7.21 10.11 -10.11
C MET A 218 8.44 10.98 -10.39
N PRO A 219 8.41 12.28 -10.03
CA PRO A 219 9.49 13.23 -10.26
C PRO A 219 10.80 12.85 -9.54
N ARG A 220 11.94 13.08 -10.17
CA ARG A 220 13.25 12.70 -9.59
C ARG A 220 13.59 13.45 -8.32
N LYS A 221 13.13 14.71 -8.18
CA LYS A 221 13.36 15.55 -7.00
C LYS A 221 12.30 15.36 -5.90
N LEU A 222 11.33 14.46 -6.09
CA LEU A 222 10.27 14.22 -5.13
C LEU A 222 10.83 13.85 -3.75
N GLU A 223 10.38 14.55 -2.71
CA GLU A 223 10.79 14.41 -1.31
C GLU A 223 9.65 13.89 -0.42
N LEU A 224 8.41 14.27 -0.76
CA LEU A 224 7.21 13.97 0.01
C LEU A 224 6.02 13.63 -0.87
N ILE A 225 5.33 12.55 -0.54
CA ILE A 225 3.94 12.27 -0.94
C ILE A 225 3.09 12.43 0.31
N ASP A 226 2.25 13.47 0.32
CA ASP A 226 1.52 13.89 1.51
C ASP A 226 0.22 13.11 1.70
N LYS A 227 -0.50 13.42 2.77
CA LYS A 227 -1.69 12.68 3.22
C LYS A 227 -2.78 12.64 2.15
N TYR A 228 -3.34 11.45 1.96
CA TYR A 228 -4.45 11.22 1.03
C TYR A 228 -4.14 11.63 -0.43
N ALA A 229 -2.88 11.80 -0.81
CA ALA A 229 -2.51 12.36 -2.11
C ALA A 229 -3.14 11.62 -3.30
N PHE A 230 -3.21 10.29 -3.24
CA PHE A 230 -3.81 9.40 -4.25
C PHE A 230 -4.92 8.50 -3.67
N TYR A 231 -5.58 8.94 -2.60
CA TYR A 231 -6.66 8.17 -2.00
C TYR A 231 -7.79 7.89 -3.00
N GLY A 232 -8.12 6.61 -3.22
CA GLY A 232 -9.19 6.22 -4.13
C GLY A 232 -8.87 6.46 -5.62
N CYS A 233 -7.60 6.45 -6.02
CA CYS A 233 -7.20 6.38 -7.42
C CYS A 233 -7.33 4.94 -7.91
N ASP A 234 -8.56 4.47 -8.11
CA ASP A 234 -8.89 3.05 -8.28
C ASP A 234 -8.20 2.39 -9.49
N THR A 235 -7.96 3.14 -10.55
CA THR A 235 -7.33 2.62 -11.77
C THR A 235 -5.82 2.85 -11.85
N LEU A 236 -5.19 3.40 -10.82
CA LEU A 236 -3.73 3.57 -10.78
C LEU A 236 -3.05 2.20 -10.78
N THR A 237 -2.34 1.87 -11.86
CA THR A 237 -1.79 0.51 -12.06
C THR A 237 -0.36 0.34 -11.59
N PHE A 238 0.42 1.41 -11.55
CA PHE A 238 1.83 1.37 -11.14
C PHE A 238 2.30 2.65 -10.45
N VAL A 239 3.25 2.48 -9.53
CA VAL A 239 4.02 3.57 -8.91
C VAL A 239 5.50 3.23 -9.02
N ARG A 240 6.22 3.92 -9.92
CA ARG A 240 7.66 3.72 -10.16
C ARG A 240 8.48 4.89 -9.61
N ALA A 241 8.76 4.85 -8.32
CA ALA A 241 9.52 5.89 -7.62
C ALA A 241 11.02 5.54 -7.43
N ARG A 242 11.52 4.48 -8.06
CA ARG A 242 12.92 4.02 -7.87
C ARG A 242 13.96 5.11 -8.09
N ASN A 243 13.72 6.05 -9.00
CA ASN A 243 14.62 7.15 -9.32
C ASN A 243 14.44 8.40 -8.42
N CYS A 244 13.47 8.38 -7.51
CA CYS A 244 13.17 9.47 -6.58
C CYS A 244 14.09 9.39 -5.35
N SER A 245 15.38 9.58 -5.54
CA SER A 245 16.39 9.38 -4.48
C SER A 245 16.23 10.31 -3.25
N ARG A 246 15.40 11.35 -3.38
CA ARG A 246 15.09 12.29 -2.30
C ARG A 246 13.83 11.96 -1.53
N LEU A 247 12.98 11.06 -2.04
CA LEU A 247 11.72 10.68 -1.37
C LEU A 247 12.04 10.01 -0.02
N ARG A 248 11.56 10.62 1.06
CA ARG A 248 11.79 10.19 2.44
C ARG A 248 10.53 9.65 3.09
N ARG A 249 9.39 10.19 2.71
CA ARG A 249 8.13 9.93 3.41
C ARG A 249 6.98 9.76 2.43
N ILE A 250 6.18 8.73 2.68
CA ILE A 250 4.83 8.54 2.13
C ILE A 250 3.90 8.61 3.34
N GLU A 251 2.98 9.57 3.34
CA GLU A 251 2.19 9.91 4.51
C GLU A 251 0.88 9.11 4.60
N ASP A 252 0.06 9.47 5.58
CA ASP A 252 -1.19 8.82 5.97
C ASP A 252 -2.17 8.69 4.79
N HIS A 253 -2.67 7.46 4.53
CA HIS A 253 -3.62 7.14 3.46
C HIS A 253 -3.18 7.57 2.04
N ALA A 254 -1.89 7.78 1.80
CA ALA A 254 -1.42 8.39 0.55
C ALA A 254 -1.87 7.65 -0.72
N PHE A 255 -1.90 6.32 -0.71
CA PHE A 255 -2.38 5.44 -1.80
C PHE A 255 -3.52 4.52 -1.35
N TYR A 256 -4.23 4.87 -0.30
CA TYR A 256 -5.33 4.04 0.22
C TYR A 256 -6.37 3.74 -0.86
N SER A 257 -6.74 2.47 -1.01
CA SER A 257 -7.73 2.02 -2.00
C SER A 257 -7.37 2.32 -3.46
N CYS A 258 -6.07 2.23 -3.82
CA CYS A 258 -5.66 2.15 -5.22
C CYS A 258 -5.82 0.71 -5.72
N THR A 259 -7.07 0.29 -5.93
CA THR A 259 -7.45 -1.13 -6.04
C THR A 259 -6.81 -1.88 -7.21
N MET A 260 -6.36 -1.16 -8.25
CA MET A 260 -5.64 -1.71 -9.40
C MET A 260 -4.12 -1.51 -9.35
N LEU A 261 -3.57 -1.06 -8.21
CA LEU A 261 -2.12 -0.89 -8.08
C LEU A 261 -1.41 -2.26 -8.03
N ALA A 262 -0.82 -2.67 -9.16
CA ALA A 262 -0.15 -3.96 -9.31
C ALA A 262 1.37 -3.87 -9.17
N GLU A 263 1.99 -2.75 -9.55
CA GLU A 263 3.44 -2.54 -9.49
C GLU A 263 3.80 -1.39 -8.56
N LEU A 264 4.61 -1.68 -7.53
CA LEU A 264 5.16 -0.69 -6.61
C LEU A 264 6.69 -0.79 -6.58
N ARG A 265 7.37 0.29 -7.00
CA ARG A 265 8.85 0.40 -6.99
C ARG A 265 9.26 1.56 -6.10
N LEU A 266 9.55 1.28 -4.84
CA LEU A 266 9.97 2.26 -3.85
C LEU A 266 11.46 2.61 -3.99
N PRO A 267 11.88 3.87 -3.72
CA PRO A 267 13.28 4.30 -3.85
C PRO A 267 14.10 3.95 -2.63
N GLU A 268 15.38 3.70 -2.85
CA GLU A 268 16.36 3.73 -1.77
C GLU A 268 16.47 5.17 -1.23
N GLY A 269 16.28 5.34 0.05
CA GLY A 269 16.17 6.66 0.70
C GLY A 269 14.84 6.86 1.42
N LEU A 270 13.79 6.11 1.06
CA LEU A 270 12.52 6.13 1.78
C LEU A 270 12.72 5.56 3.20
N THR A 271 12.31 6.33 4.21
CA THR A 271 12.50 5.98 5.62
C THR A 271 11.20 5.71 6.37
N TYR A 272 10.09 6.21 5.84
CA TYR A 272 8.79 6.17 6.53
C TYR A 272 7.65 5.88 5.56
N ILE A 273 6.81 4.92 5.93
CA ILE A 273 5.52 4.64 5.31
C ILE A 273 4.45 4.87 6.38
N GLY A 274 3.55 5.80 6.10
CA GLY A 274 2.53 6.32 7.01
C GLY A 274 1.39 5.35 7.28
N PRO A 275 0.49 5.69 8.23
CA PRO A 275 -0.67 4.88 8.53
C PRO A 275 -1.56 4.68 7.29
N TRP A 276 -2.00 3.43 7.06
CA TRP A 276 -2.91 3.06 5.97
C TRP A 276 -2.45 3.46 4.56
N ALA A 277 -1.16 3.74 4.36
CA ALA A 277 -0.64 4.35 3.13
C ALA A 277 -0.94 3.53 1.87
N PHE A 278 -0.92 2.20 1.93
CA PHE A 278 -1.20 1.26 0.84
C PHE A 278 -2.30 0.25 1.20
N ALA A 279 -3.13 0.59 2.17
CA ALA A 279 -4.20 -0.33 2.57
C ALA A 279 -5.27 -0.45 1.46
N TRP A 280 -5.81 -1.67 1.27
CA TRP A 280 -6.80 -2.00 0.24
C TRP A 280 -6.27 -1.98 -1.21
N ASP A 281 -4.96 -2.02 -1.42
CA ASP A 281 -4.36 -2.19 -2.74
C ASP A 281 -4.40 -3.67 -3.13
N ARG A 282 -5.56 -4.15 -3.54
CA ARG A 282 -5.94 -5.57 -3.62
C ARG A 282 -5.06 -6.43 -4.52
N ILE A 283 -4.50 -5.87 -5.59
CA ILE A 283 -3.71 -6.64 -6.56
C ILE A 283 -2.20 -6.40 -6.45
N LEU A 284 -1.78 -5.63 -5.44
CA LEU A 284 -0.37 -5.35 -5.22
C LEU A 284 0.38 -6.66 -4.93
N GLY A 285 1.34 -7.02 -5.80
CA GLY A 285 2.12 -8.24 -5.66
C GLY A 285 1.51 -9.52 -6.24
N GLN A 286 0.48 -9.45 -7.08
CA GLN A 286 -0.30 -10.60 -7.55
C GLN A 286 0.48 -11.69 -8.29
N GLU A 287 1.55 -11.40 -9.02
CA GLU A 287 2.34 -12.42 -9.74
C GLU A 287 3.77 -12.52 -9.23
N ASP A 288 4.03 -13.40 -8.26
CA ASP A 288 5.36 -13.74 -7.71
C ASP A 288 6.27 -12.55 -7.39
N THR A 289 5.68 -11.36 -7.35
CA THR A 289 6.42 -10.15 -7.01
C THR A 289 6.58 -10.07 -5.50
N THR A 290 7.80 -10.08 -5.08
CA THR A 290 8.16 -9.72 -3.71
C THR A 290 7.89 -8.24 -3.54
N LEU A 291 7.17 -7.82 -2.50
CA LEU A 291 7.11 -6.41 -2.14
C LEU A 291 8.53 -5.93 -1.80
N GLY A 292 9.09 -5.14 -2.68
CA GLY A 292 10.46 -4.61 -2.55
C GLY A 292 10.51 -3.43 -1.59
N LEU A 293 10.61 -3.70 -0.29
CA LEU A 293 10.84 -2.66 0.71
C LEU A 293 12.31 -2.19 0.66
N PRO A 294 12.59 -0.88 0.59
CA PRO A 294 13.94 -0.35 0.48
C PRO A 294 14.75 -0.57 1.75
N SER A 295 16.06 -0.75 1.60
CA SER A 295 16.96 -1.01 2.73
C SER A 295 17.05 0.14 3.74
N SER A 296 16.72 1.36 3.32
CA SER A 296 16.68 2.58 4.14
C SER A 296 15.46 2.68 5.05
N LEU A 297 14.42 1.86 4.83
CA LEU A 297 13.15 1.95 5.55
C LEU A 297 13.34 1.70 7.05
N GLN A 298 12.74 2.56 7.89
CA GLN A 298 12.87 2.51 9.34
C GLN A 298 11.54 2.22 10.04
N THR A 299 10.44 2.73 9.49
CA THR A 299 9.10 2.61 10.08
C THR A 299 8.07 2.22 9.05
N ILE A 300 7.31 1.17 9.37
CA ILE A 300 6.07 0.77 8.71
C ILE A 300 4.97 1.06 9.72
N SER A 301 4.09 2.02 9.42
CA SER A 301 3.10 2.50 10.40
C SER A 301 1.86 1.61 10.49
N THR A 302 0.92 2.02 11.32
CA THR A 302 -0.36 1.34 11.55
C THR A 302 -1.10 1.09 10.25
N GLY A 303 -1.50 -0.15 9.98
CA GLY A 303 -2.30 -0.54 8.82
C GLY A 303 -1.66 -0.29 7.46
N ALA A 304 -0.37 0.03 7.38
CA ALA A 304 0.28 0.54 6.17
C ALA A 304 0.06 -0.31 4.91
N PHE A 305 -0.04 -1.62 5.04
CA PHE A 305 -0.30 -2.60 3.98
C PHE A 305 -1.47 -3.54 4.35
N ALA A 306 -2.41 -3.08 5.17
CA ALA A 306 -3.55 -3.90 5.54
C ALA A 306 -4.44 -4.22 4.32
N PHE A 307 -4.94 -5.46 4.22
CA PHE A 307 -5.80 -5.93 3.12
C PHE A 307 -5.12 -5.91 1.73
N VAL A 308 -3.80 -6.02 1.69
CA VAL A 308 -3.04 -6.24 0.46
C VAL A 308 -2.91 -7.74 0.25
N ASN A 309 -3.69 -8.30 -0.69
CA ASN A 309 -3.98 -9.75 -0.70
C ASN A 309 -3.00 -10.64 -1.48
N HIS A 310 -1.89 -10.13 -2.00
CA HIS A 310 -1.11 -10.91 -2.99
C HIS A 310 0.39 -11.00 -2.75
N HIS A 311 0.89 -10.59 -1.59
CA HIS A 311 2.30 -10.77 -1.27
C HIS A 311 2.61 -12.22 -0.89
N LYS A 312 3.22 -12.98 -1.78
CA LYS A 312 3.70 -14.33 -1.45
C LYS A 312 4.94 -14.28 -0.56
N ASN A 313 5.82 -13.31 -0.79
CA ASN A 313 7.09 -13.17 -0.08
C ASN A 313 7.28 -11.74 0.41
N LEU A 314 7.52 -11.58 1.70
CA LEU A 314 7.84 -10.30 2.33
C LEU A 314 9.16 -10.40 3.07
N ASN A 315 10.09 -9.51 2.75
CA ASN A 315 11.31 -9.36 3.54
C ASN A 315 11.32 -8.00 4.25
N ILE A 316 11.43 -8.02 5.56
CA ILE A 316 11.54 -6.80 6.39
C ILE A 316 13.01 -6.36 6.43
N PRO A 317 13.36 -5.18 5.89
CA PRO A 317 14.74 -4.70 5.84
C PRO A 317 15.37 -4.47 7.20
N ALA A 318 16.72 -4.55 7.28
CA ALA A 318 17.47 -4.47 8.53
C ALA A 318 17.28 -3.17 9.33
N ASN A 319 16.97 -2.07 8.67
CA ASN A 319 16.79 -0.79 9.30
C ASN A 319 15.39 -0.56 9.89
N VAL A 320 14.39 -1.39 9.55
CA VAL A 320 13.05 -1.28 10.12
C VAL A 320 13.11 -1.64 11.61
N THR A 321 12.73 -0.73 12.46
CA THR A 321 12.69 -0.91 13.93
C THR A 321 11.28 -1.07 14.47
N SER A 322 10.27 -0.69 13.68
CA SER A 322 8.87 -0.76 14.07
C SER A 322 7.99 -1.18 12.89
N ILE A 323 7.19 -2.22 13.12
CA ILE A 323 6.02 -2.59 12.35
C ILE A 323 4.81 -2.22 13.21
N GLY A 324 3.98 -1.30 12.72
CA GLY A 324 2.83 -0.75 13.46
C GLY A 324 1.70 -1.75 13.66
N ASP A 325 0.73 -1.35 14.48
CA ASP A 325 -0.49 -2.13 14.70
C ASP A 325 -1.21 -2.37 13.35
N TYR A 326 -1.70 -3.57 13.10
CA TYR A 326 -2.43 -3.96 11.87
C TYR A 326 -1.66 -3.82 10.55
N ALA A 327 -0.35 -3.61 10.55
CA ALA A 327 0.42 -3.15 9.38
C ALA A 327 0.29 -4.03 8.14
N PHE A 328 0.17 -5.34 8.29
CA PHE A 328 -0.05 -6.34 7.22
C PHE A 328 -1.30 -7.18 7.48
N MET A 329 -2.25 -6.66 8.24
CA MET A 329 -3.47 -7.37 8.60
C MET A 329 -4.22 -7.87 7.37
N CYS A 330 -4.58 -9.18 7.37
CA CYS A 330 -5.34 -9.82 6.30
C CYS A 330 -4.64 -9.84 4.93
N ASP A 331 -3.31 -9.99 4.91
CA ASP A 331 -2.57 -10.39 3.71
C ASP A 331 -2.67 -11.92 3.54
N TYR A 332 -3.80 -12.36 2.94
CA TYR A 332 -4.20 -13.77 2.95
C TYR A 332 -3.23 -14.72 2.26
N TYR A 333 -2.41 -14.25 1.32
CA TYR A 333 -1.54 -15.10 0.50
C TYR A 333 -0.07 -15.06 0.88
N MET A 334 0.29 -14.38 1.97
CA MET A 334 1.67 -14.35 2.45
C MET A 334 2.15 -15.76 2.85
N ASN A 335 3.12 -16.28 2.12
CA ASN A 335 3.71 -17.60 2.38
C ASN A 335 4.99 -17.50 3.22
N ASN A 336 5.84 -16.53 2.89
CA ASN A 336 7.16 -16.38 3.47
C ASN A 336 7.35 -14.96 4.02
N LEU A 337 7.47 -14.87 5.33
CA LEU A 337 7.88 -13.65 6.02
C LEU A 337 9.31 -13.84 6.50
N THR A 338 10.21 -12.96 6.07
CA THR A 338 11.64 -13.00 6.44
C THR A 338 12.08 -11.64 6.99
N PHE A 339 13.13 -11.66 7.79
CA PHE A 339 13.71 -10.49 8.42
C PHE A 339 15.19 -10.41 8.06
N SER A 340 15.60 -9.36 7.37
CA SER A 340 17.03 -9.15 7.08
C SER A 340 17.83 -9.05 8.38
N PRO A 341 19.00 -9.69 8.47
CA PRO A 341 19.85 -9.65 9.66
C PRO A 341 20.29 -8.22 9.95
N GLY A 342 20.43 -7.88 11.24
CA GLY A 342 20.84 -6.56 11.69
C GLY A 342 20.87 -6.45 13.21
N ASP A 343 21.52 -5.40 13.71
CA ASP A 343 21.72 -5.19 15.16
C ASP A 343 20.53 -4.47 15.83
N LYS A 344 19.74 -3.77 15.04
CA LYS A 344 18.59 -2.98 15.55
C LYS A 344 17.48 -3.93 15.97
N LYS A 345 16.96 -3.76 17.17
CA LYS A 345 15.78 -4.46 17.67
C LYS A 345 14.54 -4.04 16.88
N LEU A 346 13.65 -5.00 16.61
CA LEU A 346 12.39 -4.81 15.92
C LEU A 346 11.22 -5.09 16.86
N THR A 347 10.25 -4.19 16.85
CA THR A 347 8.94 -4.40 17.47
C THR A 347 7.91 -4.72 16.41
N ILE A 348 7.09 -5.75 16.65
CA ILE A 348 5.92 -6.13 15.86
C ILE A 348 4.67 -5.74 16.64
N GLY A 349 3.89 -4.82 16.10
CA GLY A 349 2.70 -4.23 16.73
C GLY A 349 1.50 -5.18 16.82
N LYS A 350 0.42 -4.69 17.43
CA LYS A 350 -0.80 -5.46 17.69
C LYS A 350 -1.47 -5.88 16.38
N ALA A 351 -1.83 -7.16 16.32
CA ALA A 351 -2.50 -7.75 15.14
C ALA A 351 -1.80 -7.42 13.81
N ALA A 352 -0.48 -7.17 13.82
CA ALA A 352 0.27 -6.72 12.65
C ALA A 352 0.21 -7.70 11.47
N PHE A 353 0.12 -9.00 11.73
CA PHE A 353 -0.02 -10.10 10.76
C PHE A 353 -1.29 -10.92 11.02
N PHE A 354 -2.33 -10.27 11.54
CA PHE A 354 -3.60 -10.95 11.82
C PHE A 354 -4.24 -11.50 10.55
N GLY A 355 -4.55 -12.80 10.56
CA GLY A 355 -5.30 -13.44 9.48
C GLY A 355 -4.48 -13.81 8.24
N ASP A 356 -3.15 -13.83 8.33
CA ASP A 356 -2.24 -14.27 7.25
C ASP A 356 -2.26 -15.80 7.15
N ASN A 357 -3.11 -16.33 6.29
CA ASN A 357 -3.53 -17.73 6.34
C ASN A 357 -2.64 -18.73 5.62
N HIS A 358 -1.67 -18.31 4.81
CA HIS A 358 -0.83 -19.23 4.03
C HIS A 358 0.57 -19.46 4.63
N MET A 359 0.96 -18.69 5.63
CA MET A 359 2.24 -18.82 6.32
C MET A 359 2.25 -20.08 7.19
N LYS A 360 3.16 -21.02 6.93
CA LYS A 360 3.31 -22.27 7.69
C LYS A 360 4.32 -22.16 8.83
N SER A 361 5.34 -21.36 8.65
CA SER A 361 6.37 -21.11 9.64
C SER A 361 6.87 -19.67 9.57
N VAL A 362 7.38 -19.15 10.67
CA VAL A 362 8.00 -17.83 10.72
C VAL A 362 9.28 -17.88 11.54
N ASP A 363 10.37 -17.31 10.99
CA ASP A 363 11.64 -17.18 11.70
C ASP A 363 11.84 -15.74 12.20
N LEU A 364 11.59 -15.54 13.49
CA LEU A 364 11.72 -14.28 14.22
C LEU A 364 13.08 -14.15 14.94
N SER A 365 13.99 -15.10 14.69
CA SER A 365 15.21 -15.26 15.50
C SER A 365 16.26 -14.18 15.29
N ASN A 366 16.23 -13.45 14.16
CA ASN A 366 17.32 -12.52 13.82
C ASN A 366 17.37 -11.30 14.75
N ARG A 367 16.25 -10.58 14.88
CA ARG A 367 16.24 -9.28 15.56
C ARG A 367 14.91 -8.85 16.17
N VAL A 368 13.90 -9.71 16.11
CA VAL A 368 12.61 -9.44 16.73
C VAL A 368 12.77 -9.46 18.24
N ALA A 369 12.45 -8.33 18.88
CA ALA A 369 12.60 -8.16 20.32
C ALA A 369 11.25 -8.12 21.04
N GLN A 370 10.21 -7.63 20.40
CA GLN A 370 8.89 -7.52 20.98
C GLN A 370 7.83 -7.94 19.97
N ILE A 371 6.91 -8.76 20.42
CA ILE A 371 5.73 -9.22 19.69
C ILE A 371 4.52 -8.83 20.51
N ASP A 372 3.75 -7.87 20.01
CA ASP A 372 2.61 -7.35 20.71
C ASP A 372 1.39 -8.26 20.59
N ARG A 373 0.34 -7.87 21.30
CA ARG A 373 -0.90 -8.62 21.46
C ARG A 373 -1.53 -9.00 20.13
N CYS A 374 -1.87 -10.28 19.97
CA CYS A 374 -2.54 -10.83 18.80
C CYS A 374 -1.77 -10.67 17.47
N ALA A 375 -0.46 -10.39 17.50
CA ALA A 375 0.32 -10.05 16.31
C ALA A 375 0.18 -11.08 15.17
N PHE A 376 0.12 -12.38 15.48
CA PHE A 376 -0.09 -13.49 14.55
C PHE A 376 -1.39 -14.26 14.86
N ALA A 377 -2.39 -13.59 15.41
CA ALA A 377 -3.67 -14.22 15.69
C ALA A 377 -4.40 -14.56 14.38
N GLY A 378 -5.10 -15.71 14.35
CA GLY A 378 -5.86 -16.12 13.18
C GLY A 378 -5.05 -16.62 11.98
N CYS A 379 -3.72 -16.78 12.11
CA CYS A 379 -2.86 -17.41 11.10
C CYS A 379 -3.06 -18.94 11.13
N GLU A 380 -4.12 -19.44 10.49
CA GLU A 380 -4.58 -20.83 10.66
C GLU A 380 -3.57 -21.90 10.24
N MET A 381 -2.70 -21.61 9.27
CA MET A 381 -1.70 -22.55 8.77
C MET A 381 -0.36 -22.43 9.49
N LEU A 382 -0.16 -21.46 10.37
CA LEU A 382 1.09 -21.25 11.07
C LEU A 382 1.28 -22.33 12.15
N GLU A 383 2.20 -23.24 11.92
CA GLU A 383 2.51 -24.38 12.80
C GLU A 383 3.79 -24.18 13.59
N GLU A 384 4.74 -23.37 13.11
CA GLU A 384 6.07 -23.20 13.71
C GLU A 384 6.48 -21.73 13.81
N ALA A 385 7.02 -21.33 14.94
CA ALA A 385 7.66 -20.04 15.13
C ALA A 385 9.03 -20.20 15.80
N TYR A 386 10.06 -19.54 15.25
CA TYR A 386 11.44 -19.60 15.73
C TYR A 386 11.81 -18.26 16.34
N PHE A 387 12.38 -18.30 17.57
CA PHE A 387 12.80 -17.14 18.36
C PHE A 387 14.30 -17.16 18.63
N GLY A 388 14.94 -16.00 18.64
CA GLY A 388 16.37 -15.86 18.90
C GLY A 388 16.70 -15.14 20.22
N ASP A 389 17.94 -14.72 20.35
CA ASP A 389 18.50 -14.06 21.54
C ASP A 389 18.00 -12.62 21.77
N LYS A 390 17.37 -12.03 20.78
CA LYS A 390 16.86 -10.65 20.89
C LYS A 390 15.46 -10.56 21.50
N ILE A 391 14.74 -11.69 21.58
CA ILE A 391 13.36 -11.70 22.07
C ILE A 391 13.28 -11.33 23.54
N ASP A 392 12.67 -10.19 23.83
CA ASP A 392 12.43 -9.71 25.20
C ASP A 392 10.99 -10.02 25.64
N THR A 393 10.00 -9.76 24.77
CA THR A 393 8.58 -9.84 25.14
C THR A 393 7.73 -10.50 24.06
N ILE A 394 6.87 -11.42 24.47
CA ILE A 394 5.79 -12.00 23.66
C ILE A 394 4.50 -11.77 24.42
N GLU A 395 3.69 -10.83 23.96
CA GLU A 395 2.45 -10.45 24.63
C GLU A 395 1.32 -11.47 24.50
N GLY A 396 0.27 -11.22 25.22
CA GLY A 396 -0.90 -12.10 25.28
C GLY A 396 -1.56 -12.30 23.91
N ARG A 397 -1.93 -13.54 23.62
CA ARG A 397 -2.59 -13.99 22.39
C ARG A 397 -1.79 -13.74 21.12
N ALA A 398 -0.49 -13.49 21.23
CA ALA A 398 0.37 -13.21 20.09
C ALA A 398 0.21 -14.25 18.96
N PHE A 399 0.04 -15.53 19.32
CA PHE A 399 -0.09 -16.66 18.38
C PHE A 399 -1.38 -17.48 18.58
N THR A 400 -2.46 -16.88 19.02
CA THR A 400 -3.70 -17.63 19.28
C THR A 400 -4.89 -17.04 18.48
N SER A 401 -5.77 -16.32 19.15
CA SER A 401 -6.95 -15.68 18.59
C SER A 401 -7.10 -14.27 19.12
N LEU A 402 -7.90 -13.47 18.47
CA LEU A 402 -8.29 -12.17 19.02
C LEU A 402 -9.08 -12.37 20.32
N ASP A 403 -8.78 -11.58 21.34
CA ASP A 403 -9.67 -11.44 22.51
C ASP A 403 -10.80 -10.43 22.22
N ASN A 404 -11.72 -10.29 23.17
CA ASN A 404 -12.89 -9.44 22.97
C ASN A 404 -12.52 -7.98 22.70
N ALA A 405 -11.47 -7.45 23.33
CA ALA A 405 -11.05 -6.07 23.11
C ALA A 405 -10.45 -5.89 21.73
N MET A 406 -9.63 -6.85 21.28
CA MET A 406 -9.06 -6.83 19.92
C MET A 406 -10.11 -7.11 18.85
N LYS A 407 -11.11 -7.97 19.09
CA LYS A 407 -12.26 -8.14 18.19
C LYS A 407 -12.99 -6.83 17.98
N ILE A 408 -13.34 -6.13 19.05
CA ILE A 408 -13.98 -4.81 18.97
C ILE A 408 -13.09 -3.80 18.24
N ALA A 409 -11.78 -3.82 18.50
CA ALA A 409 -10.86 -2.91 17.82
C ALA A 409 -10.75 -3.21 16.32
N VAL A 410 -10.63 -4.48 15.93
CA VAL A 410 -10.61 -4.91 14.52
C VAL A 410 -11.95 -4.61 13.84
N GLU A 411 -13.08 -4.93 14.49
CA GLU A 411 -14.41 -4.57 13.99
C GLU A 411 -14.56 -3.04 13.85
N GLY A 412 -14.04 -2.27 14.79
CA GLY A 412 -14.01 -0.80 14.72
C GLY A 412 -13.20 -0.28 13.55
N VAL A 413 -12.03 -0.88 13.28
CA VAL A 413 -11.20 -0.60 12.10
C VAL A 413 -11.97 -0.93 10.83
N LEU A 414 -12.56 -2.13 10.74
CA LEU A 414 -13.35 -2.57 9.59
C LEU A 414 -14.55 -1.66 9.32
N ASN A 415 -15.28 -1.29 10.38
CA ASN A 415 -16.43 -0.38 10.27
C ASN A 415 -16.03 1.07 10.00
N GLY A 416 -14.86 1.51 10.47
CA GLY A 416 -14.30 2.84 10.19
C GLY A 416 -13.80 3.00 8.76
N ILE A 417 -13.46 1.89 8.12
CA ILE A 417 -13.09 1.79 6.71
C ILE A 417 -14.35 1.94 5.82
N LEU A 418 -15.49 1.38 6.26
CA LEU A 418 -16.80 1.61 5.65
C LEU A 418 -17.26 3.04 5.97
N ARG A 419 -16.77 4.03 5.27
CA ARG A 419 -17.26 5.41 5.45
C ARG A 419 -18.70 5.52 4.93
N PRO A 420 -19.60 6.20 5.68
CA PRO A 420 -20.98 6.40 5.24
C PRO A 420 -21.12 7.19 3.94
N ASP A 421 -20.07 7.91 3.57
CA ASP A 421 -20.08 8.86 2.44
C ASP A 421 -19.70 8.22 1.10
N ASP A 422 -19.21 6.96 1.10
CA ASP A 422 -18.75 6.24 -0.09
C ASP A 422 -19.72 5.10 -0.46
N THR A 423 -20.91 5.43 -0.95
CA THR A 423 -21.97 4.46 -1.27
C THR A 423 -21.69 3.57 -2.50
N GLU A 424 -20.77 3.94 -3.39
CA GLU A 424 -20.42 3.15 -4.58
C GLU A 424 -19.24 2.19 -4.34
N GLN A 425 -18.23 2.56 -3.55
CA GLN A 425 -17.11 1.69 -3.16
C GLN A 425 -17.49 0.61 -2.13
N ASN A 426 -18.54 0.83 -1.37
CA ASN A 426 -18.96 -0.05 -0.27
C ASN A 426 -19.36 -1.48 -0.69
N ALA A 427 -19.80 -1.69 -1.93
CA ALA A 427 -20.30 -3.01 -2.35
C ALA A 427 -19.17 -4.04 -2.53
N ASP A 428 -18.03 -3.61 -3.07
CA ASP A 428 -16.87 -4.48 -3.29
C ASP A 428 -16.06 -4.68 -2.02
N GLN A 429 -15.95 -3.66 -1.18
CA GLN A 429 -15.32 -3.73 0.13
C GLN A 429 -16.12 -4.60 1.11
N ALA A 430 -17.44 -4.66 0.99
CA ALA A 430 -18.30 -5.48 1.85
C ALA A 430 -17.95 -6.98 1.80
N GLY A 431 -17.50 -7.49 0.66
CA GLY A 431 -17.04 -8.88 0.50
C GLY A 431 -15.76 -9.16 1.30
N ASP A 432 -14.79 -8.24 1.25
CA ASP A 432 -13.52 -8.39 1.97
C ASP A 432 -13.70 -8.20 3.47
N ILE A 433 -14.56 -7.27 3.87
CA ILE A 433 -14.91 -7.08 5.28
C ILE A 433 -15.61 -8.32 5.82
N SER A 434 -16.54 -8.91 5.07
CA SER A 434 -17.17 -10.18 5.46
C SER A 434 -16.13 -11.29 5.62
N THR A 435 -15.13 -11.35 4.73
CA THR A 435 -14.01 -12.29 4.83
C THR A 435 -13.15 -11.99 6.05
N ALA A 436 -12.81 -10.74 6.30
CA ALA A 436 -12.05 -10.31 7.49
C ALA A 436 -12.82 -10.58 8.79
N LEU A 437 -14.13 -10.33 8.82
CA LEU A 437 -14.99 -10.67 9.96
C LEU A 437 -15.01 -12.19 10.24
N ASN A 438 -14.99 -13.01 9.18
CA ASN A 438 -14.85 -14.47 9.36
C ASN A 438 -13.50 -14.85 9.96
N MET A 439 -12.43 -14.09 9.73
CA MET A 439 -11.11 -14.31 10.32
C MET A 439 -11.08 -14.01 11.82
N ILE A 440 -11.95 -13.12 12.32
CA ILE A 440 -12.03 -12.77 13.75
C ILE A 440 -12.26 -14.02 14.63
N ALA A 441 -12.97 -15.02 14.11
CA ALA A 441 -13.23 -16.28 14.81
C ALA A 441 -12.09 -17.31 14.67
N LYS A 442 -11.11 -17.06 13.81
CA LYS A 442 -10.04 -18.01 13.52
C LYS A 442 -8.99 -18.05 14.62
N VAL A 443 -8.31 -19.19 14.73
CA VAL A 443 -7.29 -19.47 15.74
C VAL A 443 -6.03 -19.94 15.05
N THR A 444 -4.90 -19.37 15.42
CA THR A 444 -3.58 -19.87 15.02
C THR A 444 -3.34 -21.23 15.65
N LYS A 445 -2.88 -22.19 14.84
CA LYS A 445 -2.65 -23.57 15.26
C LYS A 445 -1.16 -23.84 15.48
N LEU A 446 -0.45 -22.90 16.14
CA LEU A 446 0.97 -23.04 16.42
C LEU A 446 1.22 -24.29 17.27
N LYS A 447 1.94 -25.24 16.73
CA LYS A 447 2.31 -26.50 17.39
C LYS A 447 3.65 -26.42 18.08
N ARG A 448 4.59 -25.64 17.51
CA ARG A 448 5.98 -25.55 17.93
C ARG A 448 6.43 -24.10 18.05
N ALA A 449 6.86 -23.73 19.26
CA ALA A 449 7.54 -22.47 19.55
C ALA A 449 9.00 -22.79 19.86
N VAL A 450 9.92 -22.49 18.93
CA VAL A 450 11.32 -22.92 19.02
C VAL A 450 12.21 -21.75 19.40
N PHE A 451 12.76 -21.79 20.59
CA PHE A 451 13.74 -20.82 21.07
C PHE A 451 15.14 -21.29 20.73
N LYS A 452 15.85 -20.57 19.88
CA LYS A 452 17.23 -20.93 19.46
C LYS A 452 18.27 -20.62 20.53
N ASN A 453 17.95 -19.74 21.46
CA ASN A 453 18.83 -19.23 22.52
C ASN A 453 18.06 -19.17 23.86
N ASP A 454 18.19 -18.08 24.58
CA ASP A 454 17.57 -17.86 25.89
C ASP A 454 16.04 -17.68 25.84
N PRO A 455 15.32 -17.93 26.92
CA PRO A 455 13.88 -17.68 26.99
C PRO A 455 13.56 -16.18 26.87
N ALA A 456 12.35 -15.86 26.40
CA ALA A 456 11.84 -14.51 26.45
C ALA A 456 11.72 -14.03 27.90
N LYS A 457 12.05 -12.76 28.17
CA LYS A 457 11.99 -12.18 29.52
C LYS A 457 10.58 -12.02 30.04
N SER A 458 9.61 -11.85 29.13
CA SER A 458 8.20 -11.70 29.46
C SER A 458 7.32 -12.43 28.47
N ILE A 459 6.38 -13.22 28.99
CA ILE A 459 5.41 -14.00 28.23
C ILE A 459 4.16 -14.22 29.09
N CYS A 460 2.99 -14.33 28.46
CA CYS A 460 1.76 -14.73 29.15
C CYS A 460 1.72 -16.26 29.30
N ALA A 461 1.58 -16.73 30.54
CA ALA A 461 1.59 -18.15 30.90
C ALA A 461 0.44 -18.95 30.27
N ALA A 462 0.60 -20.28 30.14
CA ALA A 462 -0.40 -21.18 29.57
C ALA A 462 -1.74 -21.17 30.34
N ALA A 463 -1.69 -21.03 31.66
CA ALA A 463 -2.89 -20.95 32.49
C ALA A 463 -3.62 -19.61 32.39
N ASP A 464 -3.01 -18.59 31.78
CA ASP A 464 -3.60 -17.28 31.60
C ASP A 464 -4.67 -17.30 30.50
N SER A 465 -5.78 -16.60 30.71
CA SER A 465 -6.80 -16.41 29.67
C SER A 465 -6.27 -15.69 28.44
N ASN A 466 -5.16 -14.95 28.59
CA ASN A 466 -4.44 -14.21 27.55
C ASN A 466 -3.12 -14.89 27.15
N ARG A 467 -3.01 -16.20 27.32
CA ARG A 467 -1.79 -16.95 26.97
C ARG A 467 -1.21 -16.58 25.61
N SER A 468 0.12 -16.57 25.49
CA SER A 468 0.82 -16.16 24.26
C SER A 468 0.73 -17.23 23.16
N PHE A 469 0.73 -18.51 23.49
CA PHE A 469 0.66 -19.65 22.58
C PHE A 469 -0.61 -20.49 22.80
N PRO A 470 -1.05 -21.32 21.82
CA PRO A 470 -2.11 -22.30 21.99
C PRO A 470 -1.83 -23.33 23.10
N ASP A 471 -2.87 -23.97 23.63
CA ASP A 471 -2.78 -24.96 24.72
C ASP A 471 -1.94 -26.18 24.38
N ASP A 472 -2.00 -26.61 23.12
CA ASP A 472 -1.29 -27.77 22.59
C ASP A 472 0.10 -27.45 22.04
N CYS A 473 0.51 -26.17 22.08
CA CYS A 473 1.83 -25.74 21.64
C CYS A 473 2.92 -26.30 22.56
N VAL A 474 3.96 -26.86 21.96
CA VAL A 474 5.16 -27.29 22.68
C VAL A 474 6.27 -26.27 22.49
N VAL A 475 6.89 -25.85 23.58
CA VAL A 475 8.02 -24.91 23.59
C VAL A 475 9.32 -25.71 23.55
N TYR A 476 10.07 -25.52 22.47
CA TYR A 476 11.37 -26.17 22.29
C TYR A 476 12.53 -25.23 22.65
N TYR A 477 13.53 -25.75 23.36
CA TYR A 477 14.69 -25.00 23.80
C TYR A 477 15.99 -25.76 23.54
N PRO A 478 17.17 -25.09 23.48
CA PRO A 478 18.44 -25.76 23.21
C PRO A 478 18.79 -26.76 24.30
N GLN A 479 19.15 -27.99 23.90
CA GLN A 479 19.57 -29.01 24.84
C GLN A 479 20.78 -28.53 25.66
N GLY A 480 20.72 -28.70 26.99
CA GLY A 480 21.82 -28.37 27.90
C GLY A 480 21.95 -26.86 28.22
N SER A 481 20.99 -26.04 27.83
CA SER A 481 20.98 -24.61 28.20
C SER A 481 20.68 -24.42 29.69
N TYR A 482 21.66 -23.88 30.41
CA TYR A 482 21.51 -23.60 31.85
C TYR A 482 20.46 -22.51 32.13
N THR A 483 20.33 -21.55 31.28
CA THR A 483 19.34 -20.49 31.39
C THR A 483 17.92 -21.04 31.32
N TRP A 484 17.64 -21.95 30.40
CA TRP A 484 16.36 -22.65 30.31
C TRP A 484 16.12 -23.58 31.51
N LEU A 485 17.11 -24.36 31.92
CA LEU A 485 16.97 -25.26 33.05
C LEU A 485 16.64 -24.52 34.36
N ALA A 486 17.11 -23.28 34.52
CA ALA A 486 16.78 -22.43 35.67
C ALA A 486 15.34 -21.88 35.64
N GLU A 487 14.72 -21.81 34.47
CA GLU A 487 13.37 -21.29 34.28
C GLU A 487 12.28 -22.37 34.26
N LEU A 488 12.66 -23.63 34.10
CA LEU A 488 11.71 -24.76 34.09
C LEU A 488 11.19 -25.02 35.51
N LYS A 489 9.90 -25.39 35.59
CA LYS A 489 9.30 -25.92 36.81
C LYS A 489 9.71 -27.38 37.03
N ASP A 490 9.47 -27.90 38.24
CA ASP A 490 9.75 -29.29 38.62
C ASP A 490 9.04 -30.32 37.73
N ASP A 491 7.91 -29.96 37.13
CA ASP A 491 7.15 -30.80 36.19
C ASP A 491 7.67 -30.73 34.74
N GLY A 492 8.78 -30.02 34.50
CA GLY A 492 9.40 -29.87 33.21
C GLY A 492 8.68 -28.85 32.29
N THR A 493 7.71 -28.07 32.81
CA THR A 493 7.04 -27.03 32.03
C THR A 493 7.74 -25.67 32.16
N TRP A 494 7.59 -24.82 31.12
CA TRP A 494 8.00 -23.42 31.16
C TRP A 494 6.77 -22.54 31.10
N GLN A 495 6.55 -21.72 32.12
CA GLN A 495 5.36 -20.88 32.24
C GLN A 495 4.03 -21.65 32.05
N GLY A 496 4.05 -22.97 32.35
CA GLY A 496 2.92 -23.89 32.16
C GLY A 496 2.76 -24.47 30.77
N TYR A 497 3.61 -24.10 29.82
CA TYR A 497 3.67 -24.74 28.51
C TYR A 497 4.49 -26.03 28.58
N LYS A 498 4.07 -27.07 27.84
CA LYS A 498 4.88 -28.28 27.64
C LYS A 498 6.18 -27.91 26.95
N THR A 499 7.25 -28.56 27.32
CA THR A 499 8.57 -28.30 26.74
C THR A 499 9.14 -29.52 26.04
N GLY A 500 10.10 -29.29 25.15
CA GLY A 500 10.92 -30.29 24.46
C GLY A 500 12.29 -29.72 24.17
N PHE A 501 13.20 -30.57 23.69
CA PHE A 501 14.53 -30.13 23.32
C PHE A 501 14.66 -29.99 21.82
N TRP A 502 15.47 -29.07 21.36
CA TRP A 502 15.93 -29.05 19.99
C TRP A 502 17.45 -29.18 19.93
N HIS A 503 17.93 -29.79 18.89
CA HIS A 503 19.35 -30.10 18.73
C HIS A 503 19.82 -29.69 17.33
N GLY A 504 20.58 -28.61 17.23
CA GLY A 504 21.09 -28.10 15.97
C GLY A 504 19.96 -27.69 15.00
N ASP A 505 20.01 -28.20 13.77
CA ASP A 505 19.03 -27.86 12.72
C ASP A 505 17.78 -28.77 12.72
N HIS A 506 17.63 -29.64 13.73
CA HIS A 506 16.55 -30.62 13.79
C HIS A 506 15.72 -30.47 15.06
N ILE A 507 14.40 -30.45 14.90
CA ILE A 507 13.46 -30.71 15.99
C ILE A 507 13.35 -32.21 16.09
N ALA A 508 14.01 -32.77 17.10
CA ALA A 508 13.87 -34.18 17.37
C ALA A 508 12.50 -34.47 17.99
N ALA A 509 11.74 -35.37 17.40
CA ALA A 509 10.59 -35.96 18.07
C ALA A 509 11.11 -36.92 19.14
N PHE A 510 11.12 -36.47 20.40
CA PHE A 510 11.52 -37.33 21.51
C PHE A 510 10.32 -37.98 22.17
N THR A 511 10.40 -39.28 22.38
CA THR A 511 9.74 -39.94 23.49
C THR A 511 10.83 -40.17 24.55
N ASP A 512 10.94 -39.25 25.49
CA ASP A 512 11.86 -39.47 26.62
C ASP A 512 11.27 -40.48 27.58
N THR A 513 11.95 -41.59 27.71
CA THR A 513 11.72 -42.48 28.85
C THR A 513 12.75 -42.09 29.93
N VAL A 514 12.32 -41.26 30.87
CA VAL A 514 13.12 -40.95 32.05
C VAL A 514 13.07 -42.15 32.99
N VAL A 515 14.21 -42.82 33.18
CA VAL A 515 14.34 -43.83 34.22
C VAL A 515 14.87 -43.14 35.48
N ALA A 516 14.01 -43.02 36.49
CA ALA A 516 14.41 -42.44 37.77
C ALA A 516 15.53 -43.27 38.43
N PRO A 517 16.49 -42.63 39.10
CA PRO A 517 17.51 -43.34 39.82
C PRO A 517 16.92 -44.20 40.95
N THR A 518 17.37 -45.43 41.05
CA THR A 518 17.06 -46.31 42.18
C THR A 518 18.18 -46.28 43.17
N CYS A 519 17.97 -46.79 44.40
CA CYS A 519 19.02 -46.86 45.42
C CYS A 519 20.25 -47.70 45.02
N THR A 520 20.15 -48.42 43.91
CA THR A 520 21.19 -49.35 43.43
C THR A 520 21.70 -49.00 42.02
N GLU A 521 21.03 -48.12 41.27
CA GLU A 521 21.41 -47.78 39.89
C GLU A 521 21.29 -46.27 39.66
N GLN A 522 22.27 -45.72 38.93
CA GLN A 522 22.18 -44.34 38.46
C GLN A 522 21.05 -44.21 37.44
N GLY A 523 20.18 -43.19 37.60
CA GLY A 523 19.17 -42.85 36.60
C GLY A 523 19.83 -42.41 35.30
N TYR A 524 19.22 -42.74 34.19
CA TYR A 524 19.66 -42.33 32.86
C TYR A 524 18.49 -41.92 31.98
N THR A 525 18.76 -41.07 31.08
CA THR A 525 17.79 -40.67 30.05
C THR A 525 18.16 -41.37 28.75
N LEU A 526 17.28 -42.20 28.25
CA LEU A 526 17.40 -42.78 26.90
C LEU A 526 16.72 -41.85 25.92
N SER A 527 17.53 -41.23 25.09
CA SER A 527 17.06 -40.44 23.96
C SER A 527 17.17 -41.27 22.69
N LEU A 528 16.06 -41.60 22.10
CA LEU A 528 16.00 -42.28 20.79
C LEU A 528 15.81 -41.21 19.71
N ILE A 529 16.86 -40.99 18.91
CA ILE A 529 16.80 -40.17 17.71
C ILE A 529 16.17 -41.00 16.60
N HIS A 530 14.99 -40.67 16.16
CA HIS A 530 14.48 -41.12 14.88
C HIS A 530 14.68 -40.00 13.85
N ILE A 531 15.53 -40.30 12.87
CA ILE A 531 15.81 -39.48 11.69
C ILE A 531 14.61 -39.51 10.74
#